data_94b06ea436d89f62dce5f4e8e521116c
#
_entry.id   94b06ea436d89f62dce5f4e8e521116c
#
_cell.length_a   1.000
_cell.length_b   1.000
_cell.length_c   1.000
_cell.angle_alpha   90.00
_cell.angle_beta   90.00
_cell.angle_gamma   90.00
#
_symmetry.space_group_name_H-M   'P 1'
#
loop_
_entity.id
_entity.type
_entity.pdbx_description
1 polymer ?
#
loop_
_entity_poly.entity_id
_entity_poly.type
_entity_poly.pdbx_seq_one_letter_code
_entity_poly.pdbx_strand_id
1 'polypeptide(L)'
;LLSFITVFISCTESDNTIDFVLENYEQGAVIRTISSEGDYNYYDTANSIFSATIEEHDTESGGLMQNVEIYVGFNGNESLLQTLQPGEFTTGPTGLPRTNIKVSFADAVSALGLSPSQYTGGDVIGIRLKLNLTDGRSFSSDNVTGSMTGSYFASPYAYNMVIKCIPLSAVPGIYTFNMSDSYGDGWQGSHIKVTVDGTTTYYGIPSPYESDADRNALLEPFSGNDSGGTAKLTIPEGASTMSFEWNSGDYPSECAYTIEYTKLDGTGQQTAFNESSVAAGTKVLSICE
;
A
#
# COMPACT_ATOMS: atom_id res chain seq x y z
N LEU A 1 -59.88 -29.90 56.80
CA LEU A 1 -58.46 -29.58 56.48
C LEU A 1 -58.42 -28.69 55.24
N LEU A 2 -58.19 -27.41 55.40
CA LEU A 2 -58.06 -26.45 54.29
C LEU A 2 -56.57 -26.32 53.93
N SER A 3 -56.21 -26.78 52.73
CA SER A 3 -54.84 -26.66 52.20
C SER A 3 -54.65 -25.31 51.52
N PHE A 4 -53.77 -24.48 52.07
CA PHE A 4 -53.40 -23.16 51.50
C PHE A 4 -52.25 -23.41 50.46
N ILE A 5 -52.56 -23.24 49.17
CA ILE A 5 -51.58 -23.23 48.11
C ILE A 5 -51.04 -21.80 48.00
N THR A 6 -49.80 -21.58 48.44
CA THR A 6 -49.05 -20.34 48.20
C THR A 6 -48.43 -20.40 46.81
N VAL A 7 -48.92 -19.58 45.88
CA VAL A 7 -48.32 -19.36 44.58
C VAL A 7 -47.19 -18.31 44.78
N PHE A 8 -45.96 -18.72 44.65
CA PHE A 8 -44.81 -17.79 44.53
C PHE A 8 -44.79 -17.27 43.09
N ILE A 9 -45.21 -16.00 42.92
CA ILE A 9 -44.91 -15.24 41.69
C ILE A 9 -43.50 -14.75 41.87
N SER A 10 -42.54 -15.41 41.19
CA SER A 10 -41.18 -14.87 41.03
C SER A 10 -41.25 -13.81 39.94
N CYS A 11 -41.21 -12.56 40.30
CA CYS A 11 -40.89 -11.49 39.38
C CYS A 11 -39.38 -11.62 39.02
N THR A 12 -39.08 -12.08 37.84
CA THR A 12 -37.78 -11.98 37.23
C THR A 12 -37.74 -10.79 36.27
N GLU A 13 -37.94 -9.60 36.79
CA GLU A 13 -37.44 -8.40 36.14
C GLU A 13 -36.00 -8.21 36.67
N SER A 14 -35.01 -8.64 35.91
CA SER A 14 -33.64 -8.31 36.23
C SER A 14 -33.36 -6.92 35.65
N ASP A 15 -33.33 -5.89 36.51
CA ASP A 15 -32.75 -4.57 36.19
C ASP A 15 -31.23 -4.70 35.99
N ASN A 16 -30.81 -5.68 35.21
CA ASN A 16 -29.40 -5.91 34.97
C ASN A 16 -28.92 -5.03 33.80
N THR A 17 -27.91 -4.18 34.05
CA THR A 17 -27.33 -3.29 33.05
C THR A 17 -26.93 -4.06 31.78
N ILE A 18 -26.59 -5.35 31.90
CA ILE A 18 -26.25 -6.23 30.75
C ILE A 18 -27.47 -6.47 29.87
N ASP A 19 -28.65 -6.72 30.46
CA ASP A 19 -29.88 -6.97 29.69
C ASP A 19 -30.30 -5.71 28.93
N PHE A 20 -30.19 -4.52 29.58
CA PHE A 20 -30.42 -3.25 28.93
C PHE A 20 -29.45 -3.01 27.73
N VAL A 21 -28.15 -3.34 27.86
CA VAL A 21 -27.20 -3.21 26.79
C VAL A 21 -27.49 -4.18 25.65
N LEU A 22 -27.87 -5.43 25.97
CA LEU A 22 -28.18 -6.46 24.96
C LEU A 22 -29.48 -6.16 24.20
N GLU A 23 -30.43 -5.52 24.84
CA GLU A 23 -31.71 -5.16 24.22
C GLU A 23 -31.67 -3.84 23.43
N ASN A 24 -30.71 -2.95 23.74
CA ASN A 24 -30.66 -1.59 23.17
C ASN A 24 -29.37 -1.34 22.36
N TYR A 25 -28.51 -2.35 22.09
CA TYR A 25 -27.37 -2.09 21.23
C TYR A 25 -27.78 -2.02 19.76
N GLU A 26 -27.22 -1.05 19.06
CA GLU A 26 -27.37 -0.94 17.62
C GLU A 26 -26.14 -1.55 16.91
N GLN A 27 -26.38 -2.49 16.03
CA GLN A 27 -25.34 -3.00 15.15
C GLN A 27 -25.04 -1.99 14.04
N GLY A 28 -23.76 -1.67 13.87
CA GLY A 28 -23.27 -0.86 12.77
C GLY A 28 -23.19 -1.65 11.46
N ALA A 29 -22.66 -0.99 10.44
CA ALA A 29 -22.30 -1.61 9.16
C ALA A 29 -20.85 -1.32 8.82
N VAL A 30 -20.23 -2.19 8.01
CA VAL A 30 -18.82 -2.07 7.66
C VAL A 30 -18.60 -2.30 6.17
N ILE A 31 -17.55 -1.65 5.63
CA ILE A 31 -16.98 -1.98 4.33
C ILE A 31 -15.60 -2.58 4.56
N ARG A 32 -15.49 -3.89 4.41
CA ARG A 32 -14.22 -4.61 4.50
C ARG A 32 -13.43 -4.46 3.22
N THR A 33 -12.13 -4.24 3.34
CA THR A 33 -11.18 -4.36 2.23
C THR A 33 -10.70 -5.80 2.15
N ILE A 34 -11.03 -6.47 1.07
CA ILE A 34 -10.59 -7.86 0.79
C ILE A 34 -9.20 -7.85 0.18
N SER A 35 -8.98 -6.94 -0.76
CA SER A 35 -7.67 -6.68 -1.39
C SER A 35 -7.61 -5.26 -1.90
N SER A 36 -6.40 -4.73 -1.99
CA SER A 36 -6.16 -3.45 -2.67
C SER A 36 -4.82 -3.51 -3.39
N GLU A 37 -4.73 -2.82 -4.52
CA GLU A 37 -3.54 -2.76 -5.36
C GLU A 37 -3.51 -1.47 -6.18
N GLY A 38 -2.36 -1.19 -6.77
CA GLY A 38 -2.14 -0.06 -7.66
C GLY A 38 -1.35 1.07 -6.99
N ASP A 39 -0.75 1.88 -7.86
CA ASP A 39 0.08 3.03 -7.51
C ASP A 39 -0.32 4.23 -8.38
N TYR A 40 -0.12 5.44 -7.86
CA TYR A 40 -0.22 6.65 -8.66
C TYR A 40 1.17 7.06 -9.15
N ASN A 41 1.33 7.15 -10.47
CA ASN A 41 2.57 7.57 -11.11
C ASN A 41 2.42 8.96 -11.72
N TYR A 42 3.25 9.89 -11.27
CA TYR A 42 3.28 11.26 -11.77
C TYR A 42 3.45 11.33 -13.31
N TYR A 43 4.26 10.45 -13.88
CA TYR A 43 4.56 10.42 -15.32
C TYR A 43 3.53 9.65 -16.15
N ASP A 44 2.62 8.91 -15.52
CA ASP A 44 1.59 8.13 -16.22
C ASP A 44 0.23 8.21 -15.51
N THR A 45 -0.31 9.43 -15.44
CA THR A 45 -1.60 9.68 -14.79
C THR A 45 -2.75 8.91 -15.43
N ALA A 46 -2.68 8.67 -16.74
CA ALA A 46 -3.75 8.03 -17.52
C ALA A 46 -3.90 6.52 -17.20
N ASN A 47 -2.78 5.82 -16.93
CA ASN A 47 -2.79 4.39 -16.67
C ASN A 47 -2.61 4.03 -15.19
N SER A 48 -2.40 5.02 -14.33
CA SER A 48 -2.27 4.82 -12.89
C SER A 48 -3.64 4.65 -12.25
N ILE A 49 -3.90 3.46 -11.70
CA ILE A 49 -5.21 3.09 -11.16
C ILE A 49 -5.01 2.43 -9.80
N PHE A 50 -5.67 2.98 -8.79
CA PHE A 50 -5.93 2.26 -7.56
C PHE A 50 -7.14 1.37 -7.73
N SER A 51 -7.07 0.13 -7.27
CA SER A 51 -8.21 -0.77 -7.21
C SER A 51 -8.33 -1.42 -5.84
N ALA A 52 -9.56 -1.62 -5.37
CA ALA A 52 -9.81 -2.39 -4.16
C ALA A 52 -11.07 -3.25 -4.33
N THR A 53 -10.98 -4.49 -3.89
CA THR A 53 -12.15 -5.33 -3.71
C THR A 53 -12.70 -5.08 -2.32
N ILE A 54 -13.93 -4.59 -2.26
CA ILE A 54 -14.64 -4.25 -1.03
C ILE A 54 -15.87 -5.14 -0.84
N GLU A 55 -16.21 -5.41 0.43
CA GLU A 55 -17.34 -6.23 0.84
C GLU A 55 -18.12 -5.49 1.93
N GLU A 56 -19.41 -5.28 1.70
CA GLU A 56 -20.30 -4.65 2.67
C GLU A 56 -20.89 -5.69 3.60
N HIS A 57 -21.05 -5.33 4.88
CA HIS A 57 -21.71 -6.15 5.88
C HIS A 57 -22.49 -5.27 6.85
N ASP A 58 -23.81 -5.39 6.80
CA ASP A 58 -24.78 -4.86 7.75
C ASP A 58 -25.56 -5.99 8.44
N THR A 59 -26.55 -5.67 9.26
CA THR A 59 -27.38 -6.63 10.00
C THR A 59 -28.28 -7.50 9.10
N GLU A 60 -28.52 -7.05 7.87
CA GLU A 60 -29.34 -7.73 6.87
C GLU A 60 -28.52 -8.29 5.71
N SER A 61 -27.20 -8.49 5.95
CA SER A 61 -26.27 -9.04 4.95
C SER A 61 -26.25 -8.23 3.65
N GLY A 62 -26.27 -6.91 3.77
CA GLY A 62 -26.26 -5.95 2.65
C GLY A 62 -27.65 -5.43 2.27
N GLY A 63 -28.69 -5.88 2.96
CA GLY A 63 -30.07 -5.44 2.71
C GLY A 63 -30.35 -3.98 3.07
N LEU A 64 -29.55 -3.40 3.96
CA LEU A 64 -29.67 -2.01 4.36
C LEU A 64 -28.83 -1.05 3.52
N MET A 65 -27.92 -1.52 2.69
CA MET A 65 -27.08 -0.66 1.88
C MET A 65 -27.91 0.19 0.92
N GLN A 66 -27.83 1.50 1.09
CA GLN A 66 -28.44 2.47 0.16
C GLN A 66 -27.48 2.76 -1.00
N ASN A 67 -26.25 3.14 -0.68
CA ASN A 67 -25.16 3.35 -1.65
C ASN A 67 -23.80 3.43 -0.94
N VAL A 68 -22.73 3.40 -1.73
CA VAL A 68 -21.37 3.71 -1.28
C VAL A 68 -20.84 4.89 -2.08
N GLU A 69 -20.53 5.99 -1.39
CA GLU A 69 -19.90 7.17 -1.99
C GLU A 69 -18.38 7.04 -1.90
N ILE A 70 -17.69 7.34 -2.99
CA ILE A 70 -16.24 7.37 -3.11
C ILE A 70 -15.80 8.81 -3.25
N TYR A 71 -15.04 9.29 -2.29
CA TYR A 71 -14.45 10.63 -2.28
C TYR A 71 -12.96 10.56 -2.57
N VAL A 72 -12.44 11.59 -3.23
CA VAL A 72 -11.01 11.83 -3.39
C VAL A 72 -10.64 13.12 -2.68
N GLY A 73 -9.48 13.12 -2.00
CA GLY A 73 -9.03 14.24 -1.17
C GLY A 73 -7.57 14.62 -1.44
N PHE A 74 -7.28 15.92 -1.36
CA PHE A 74 -5.92 16.46 -1.49
C PHE A 74 -5.78 17.74 -0.66
N ASN A 75 -4.78 17.82 0.21
CA ASN A 75 -4.47 19.00 1.02
C ASN A 75 -5.69 19.60 1.75
N GLY A 76 -6.55 18.73 2.32
CA GLY A 76 -7.73 19.12 3.09
C GLY A 76 -8.97 19.47 2.25
N ASN A 77 -8.87 19.48 0.93
CA ASN A 77 -10.03 19.55 0.04
C ASN A 77 -10.47 18.14 -0.35
N GLU A 78 -11.78 17.94 -0.47
CA GLU A 78 -12.36 16.66 -0.85
C GLU A 78 -13.46 16.87 -1.90
N SER A 79 -13.58 15.92 -2.84
CA SER A 79 -14.61 15.91 -3.88
C SER A 79 -15.23 14.52 -4.01
N LEU A 80 -16.54 14.47 -4.20
CA LEU A 80 -17.22 13.22 -4.56
C LEU A 80 -16.79 12.81 -5.97
N LEU A 81 -16.25 11.60 -6.10
CA LEU A 81 -15.84 11.03 -7.37
C LEU A 81 -16.94 10.16 -7.98
N GLN A 82 -17.50 9.26 -7.18
CA GLN A 82 -18.46 8.25 -7.66
C GLN A 82 -19.42 7.84 -6.55
N THR A 83 -20.62 7.43 -6.92
CA THR A 83 -21.60 6.79 -6.04
C THR A 83 -21.98 5.43 -6.61
N LEU A 84 -21.70 4.37 -5.88
CA LEU A 84 -22.04 2.99 -6.23
C LEU A 84 -23.41 2.64 -5.68
N GLN A 85 -24.27 2.09 -6.53
CA GLN A 85 -25.58 1.60 -6.14
C GLN A 85 -25.54 0.12 -5.76
N PRO A 86 -26.50 -0.41 -4.96
CA PRO A 86 -26.55 -1.83 -4.59
C PRO A 86 -26.46 -2.79 -5.77
N GLY A 87 -27.01 -2.42 -6.93
CA GLY A 87 -26.97 -3.22 -8.16
C GLY A 87 -25.57 -3.39 -8.79
N GLU A 88 -24.58 -2.62 -8.34
CA GLU A 88 -23.17 -2.74 -8.77
C GLU A 88 -22.36 -3.71 -7.89
N PHE A 89 -23.02 -4.28 -6.87
CA PHE A 89 -22.46 -5.30 -6.03
C PHE A 89 -22.98 -6.69 -6.44
N THR A 90 -22.14 -7.69 -6.35
CA THR A 90 -22.47 -9.10 -6.56
C THR A 90 -22.26 -9.87 -5.27
N THR A 91 -22.98 -10.97 -5.09
CA THR A 91 -22.80 -11.82 -3.91
C THR A 91 -21.40 -12.46 -3.95
N GLY A 92 -20.60 -12.13 -2.95
CA GLY A 92 -19.25 -12.69 -2.75
C GLY A 92 -19.28 -14.12 -2.17
N PRO A 93 -18.10 -14.75 -2.00
CA PRO A 93 -17.99 -16.10 -1.45
C PRO A 93 -18.53 -16.25 -0.02
N THR A 94 -18.62 -15.16 0.73
CA THR A 94 -19.15 -15.09 2.09
C THR A 94 -20.68 -14.92 2.14
N GLY A 95 -21.32 -14.79 0.98
CA GLY A 95 -22.76 -14.47 0.88
C GLY A 95 -23.08 -12.97 1.00
N LEU A 96 -22.07 -12.10 1.16
CA LEU A 96 -22.22 -10.68 1.33
C LEU A 96 -22.00 -9.91 0.00
N PRO A 97 -22.55 -8.68 -0.14
CA PRO A 97 -22.36 -7.86 -1.31
C PRO A 97 -20.89 -7.47 -1.48
N ARG A 98 -20.33 -7.72 -2.65
CA ARG A 98 -18.94 -7.45 -3.00
C ARG A 98 -18.84 -6.77 -4.34
N THR A 99 -17.92 -5.80 -4.45
CA THR A 99 -17.58 -5.15 -5.71
C THR A 99 -16.09 -4.81 -5.77
N ASN A 100 -15.59 -4.50 -6.96
CA ASN A 100 -14.25 -3.95 -7.17
C ASN A 100 -14.40 -2.48 -7.53
N ILE A 101 -13.82 -1.61 -6.72
CA ILE A 101 -13.73 -0.17 -7.01
C ILE A 101 -12.43 0.11 -7.76
N LYS A 102 -12.49 1.09 -8.65
CA LYS A 102 -11.33 1.61 -9.37
C LYS A 102 -11.33 3.12 -9.34
N VAL A 103 -10.21 3.70 -8.94
CA VAL A 103 -10.00 5.15 -8.92
C VAL A 103 -8.73 5.43 -9.72
N SER A 104 -8.87 5.98 -10.93
CA SER A 104 -7.72 6.40 -11.71
C SER A 104 -7.12 7.70 -11.15
N PHE A 105 -5.83 7.88 -11.32
CA PHE A 105 -5.17 9.12 -10.92
C PHE A 105 -5.72 10.32 -11.73
N ALA A 106 -5.97 10.10 -13.03
CA ALA A 106 -6.58 11.11 -13.89
C ALA A 106 -7.96 11.56 -13.40
N ASP A 107 -8.84 10.61 -13.01
CA ASP A 107 -10.17 10.94 -12.49
C ASP A 107 -10.07 11.65 -11.13
N ALA A 108 -9.15 11.22 -10.27
CA ALA A 108 -8.94 11.84 -8.96
C ALA A 108 -8.51 13.31 -9.08
N VAL A 109 -7.48 13.61 -9.90
CA VAL A 109 -7.01 15.00 -10.08
C VAL A 109 -8.06 15.85 -10.80
N SER A 110 -8.82 15.27 -11.73
CA SER A 110 -9.92 15.95 -12.42
C SER A 110 -11.05 16.31 -11.46
N ALA A 111 -11.49 15.40 -10.61
CA ALA A 111 -12.55 15.63 -9.62
C ALA A 111 -12.13 16.70 -8.58
N LEU A 112 -10.85 16.76 -8.26
CA LEU A 112 -10.27 17.77 -7.35
C LEU A 112 -9.98 19.11 -8.05
N GLY A 113 -10.10 19.18 -9.38
CA GLY A 113 -9.80 20.39 -10.16
C GLY A 113 -8.31 20.74 -10.17
N LEU A 114 -7.41 19.75 -10.00
CA LEU A 114 -5.97 19.97 -9.91
C LEU A 114 -5.33 20.02 -11.30
N SER A 115 -4.44 20.97 -11.50
CA SER A 115 -3.51 20.99 -12.64
C SER A 115 -2.18 20.31 -12.26
N PRO A 116 -1.38 19.84 -13.25
CA PRO A 116 -0.11 19.13 -12.98
C PRO A 116 0.91 19.93 -12.14
N SER A 117 0.80 21.26 -12.10
CA SER A 117 1.68 22.11 -11.28
C SER A 117 1.29 22.21 -9.80
N GLN A 118 0.16 21.62 -9.41
CA GLN A 118 -0.40 21.70 -8.05
C GLN A 118 -0.14 20.47 -7.20
N TYR A 119 0.46 19.45 -7.79
CA TYR A 119 0.88 18.22 -7.08
C TYR A 119 2.26 17.78 -7.61
N THR A 120 2.96 16.99 -6.82
CA THR A 120 4.30 16.47 -7.15
C THR A 120 4.48 15.07 -6.58
N GLY A 121 5.57 14.41 -6.92
CA GLY A 121 5.97 13.16 -6.29
C GLY A 121 6.15 13.30 -4.79
N GLY A 122 5.65 12.33 -4.04
CA GLY A 122 5.57 12.34 -2.58
C GLY A 122 4.27 12.87 -2.01
N ASP A 123 3.49 13.63 -2.78
CA ASP A 123 2.15 14.04 -2.36
C ASP A 123 1.20 12.85 -2.24
N VAL A 124 0.13 13.02 -1.46
CA VAL A 124 -0.83 11.97 -1.17
C VAL A 124 -2.23 12.35 -1.64
N ILE A 125 -2.82 11.52 -2.48
CA ILE A 125 -4.25 11.56 -2.78
C ILE A 125 -4.96 10.59 -1.83
N GLY A 126 -5.86 11.10 -1.01
CA GLY A 126 -6.74 10.30 -0.17
C GLY A 126 -7.91 9.76 -0.97
N ILE A 127 -8.31 8.52 -0.72
CA ILE A 127 -9.55 7.93 -1.23
C ILE A 127 -10.36 7.51 -0.01
N ARG A 128 -11.57 8.05 0.14
CA ARG A 128 -12.43 7.77 1.29
C ARG A 128 -13.76 7.18 0.84
N LEU A 129 -14.19 6.15 1.53
CA LEU A 129 -15.49 5.52 1.33
C LEU A 129 -16.48 6.00 2.39
N LYS A 130 -17.73 6.19 1.98
CA LYS A 130 -18.85 6.44 2.89
C LYS A 130 -20.00 5.52 2.50
N LEU A 131 -20.34 4.61 3.41
CA LEU A 131 -21.50 3.74 3.31
C LEU A 131 -22.72 4.48 3.84
N ASN A 132 -23.75 4.60 3.04
CA ASN A 132 -25.06 5.12 3.46
C ASN A 132 -26.07 3.96 3.52
N LEU A 133 -26.85 3.91 4.61
CA LEU A 133 -27.89 2.92 4.83
C LEU A 133 -29.28 3.50 4.57
N THR A 134 -30.23 2.64 4.24
CA THR A 134 -31.63 3.01 3.99
C THR A 134 -32.36 3.53 5.23
N ASP A 135 -31.84 3.24 6.42
CA ASP A 135 -32.34 3.74 7.71
C ASP A 135 -31.79 5.12 8.09
N GLY A 136 -30.98 5.74 7.22
CA GLY A 136 -30.40 7.07 7.38
C GLY A 136 -29.06 7.12 8.11
N ARG A 137 -28.54 6.00 8.61
CA ARG A 137 -27.19 5.92 9.18
C ARG A 137 -26.14 5.96 8.09
N SER A 138 -24.96 6.45 8.43
CA SER A 138 -23.80 6.41 7.52
C SER A 138 -22.52 6.11 8.26
N PHE A 139 -21.58 5.43 7.59
CA PHE A 139 -20.29 4.99 8.13
C PHE A 139 -19.16 5.38 7.21
N SER A 140 -18.11 5.97 7.76
CA SER A 140 -16.87 6.34 7.05
C SER A 140 -15.70 6.36 8.04
N SER A 141 -14.50 6.66 7.56
CA SER A 141 -13.32 6.85 8.42
C SER A 141 -13.52 7.89 9.53
N ASP A 142 -14.48 8.78 9.39
CA ASP A 142 -14.70 9.91 10.31
C ASP A 142 -15.49 9.50 11.56
N ASN A 143 -16.24 8.40 11.51
CA ASN A 143 -17.14 7.97 12.60
C ASN A 143 -16.98 6.50 13.00
N VAL A 144 -15.87 5.84 12.58
CA VAL A 144 -15.51 4.49 13.03
C VAL A 144 -14.34 4.53 14.01
N THR A 145 -14.27 3.54 14.89
CA THR A 145 -13.15 3.42 15.84
C THR A 145 -11.93 2.76 15.23
N GLY A 146 -10.74 2.98 15.80
CA GLY A 146 -9.49 2.39 15.32
C GLY A 146 -9.49 0.85 15.29
N SER A 147 -10.34 0.18 16.07
CA SER A 147 -10.50 -1.28 16.00
C SER A 147 -11.05 -1.76 14.65
N MET A 148 -11.83 -0.92 13.96
CA MET A 148 -12.39 -1.26 12.64
C MET A 148 -11.33 -1.27 11.55
N THR A 149 -10.25 -0.50 11.70
CA THR A 149 -9.14 -0.44 10.73
C THR A 149 -8.14 -1.58 10.89
N GLY A 150 -8.20 -2.30 12.03
CA GLY A 150 -7.30 -3.42 12.32
C GLY A 150 -7.54 -4.63 11.42
N SER A 151 -6.58 -5.56 11.41
CA SER A 151 -6.54 -6.74 10.52
C SER A 151 -7.78 -7.64 10.62
N TYR A 152 -8.45 -7.67 11.75
CA TYR A 152 -9.64 -8.51 11.94
C TYR A 152 -10.84 -8.00 11.14
N PHE A 153 -11.18 -6.70 11.26
CA PHE A 153 -12.30 -6.11 10.52
C PHE A 153 -11.89 -5.63 9.12
N ALA A 154 -10.63 -5.22 8.97
CA ALA A 154 -10.06 -4.71 7.70
C ALA A 154 -10.96 -3.66 7.00
N SER A 155 -11.54 -2.75 7.79
CA SER A 155 -12.51 -1.74 7.32
C SER A 155 -11.96 -0.31 7.53
N PRO A 156 -10.91 0.09 6.80
CA PRO A 156 -10.27 1.40 7.00
C PRO A 156 -11.14 2.56 6.49
N TYR A 157 -12.05 2.32 5.56
CA TYR A 157 -12.84 3.34 4.84
C TYR A 157 -12.01 4.42 4.13
N ALA A 158 -10.68 4.33 4.19
CA ALA A 158 -9.77 5.30 3.58
C ALA A 158 -8.49 4.61 3.09
N TYR A 159 -7.96 5.13 1.98
CA TYR A 159 -6.69 4.70 1.39
C TYR A 159 -5.88 5.93 1.03
N ASN A 160 -4.57 5.85 1.25
CA ASN A 160 -3.64 6.92 0.94
C ASN A 160 -2.76 6.50 -0.24
N MET A 161 -2.95 7.15 -1.37
CA MET A 161 -2.19 6.91 -2.58
C MET A 161 -1.05 7.93 -2.68
N VAL A 162 0.16 7.50 -2.36
CA VAL A 162 1.36 8.32 -2.55
C VAL A 162 1.66 8.42 -4.05
N ILE A 163 1.81 9.63 -4.56
CA ILE A 163 2.21 9.87 -5.94
C ILE A 163 3.70 9.53 -6.06
N LYS A 164 4.01 8.49 -6.83
CA LYS A 164 5.37 8.08 -7.16
C LYS A 164 5.82 8.71 -8.47
N CYS A 165 7.11 8.94 -8.63
CA CYS A 165 7.70 9.37 -9.89
C CYS A 165 8.40 8.16 -10.54
N ILE A 166 7.61 7.20 -11.03
CA ILE A 166 8.14 5.98 -11.65
C ILE A 166 8.51 6.27 -13.09
N PRO A 167 9.82 6.26 -13.46
CA PRO A 167 10.24 6.58 -14.82
C PRO A 167 9.69 5.58 -15.84
N LEU A 168 9.25 6.09 -17.00
CA LEU A 168 8.78 5.28 -18.12
C LEU A 168 9.90 4.86 -19.07
N SER A 169 11.11 5.41 -18.88
CA SER A 169 12.33 5.11 -19.65
C SER A 169 13.54 5.20 -18.73
N ALA A 170 14.73 4.90 -19.26
CA ALA A 170 15.95 5.12 -18.49
C ALA A 170 16.14 6.60 -18.15
N VAL A 171 16.54 6.88 -16.91
CA VAL A 171 16.86 8.23 -16.45
C VAL A 171 18.38 8.36 -16.35
N PRO A 172 19.02 9.24 -17.16
CA PRO A 172 20.45 9.48 -17.08
C PRO A 172 20.83 10.03 -15.72
N GLY A 173 21.92 9.50 -15.12
CA GLY A 173 22.36 9.97 -13.80
C GLY A 173 23.32 9.02 -13.14
N ILE A 174 23.67 9.36 -11.89
CA ILE A 174 24.54 8.57 -11.04
C ILE A 174 23.67 7.92 -9.97
N TYR A 175 23.64 6.60 -9.94
CA TYR A 175 22.95 5.76 -8.98
C TYR A 175 23.96 5.25 -7.95
N THR A 176 23.82 5.64 -6.71
CA THR A 176 24.67 5.19 -5.60
C THR A 176 23.91 4.16 -4.79
N PHE A 177 24.40 2.93 -4.76
CA PHE A 177 23.91 1.85 -3.93
C PHE A 177 24.58 1.95 -2.56
N ASN A 178 23.83 2.29 -1.51
CA ASN A 178 24.30 2.20 -0.13
C ASN A 178 23.86 0.86 0.40
N MET A 179 24.80 0.00 0.69
CA MET A 179 24.58 -1.42 1.01
C MET A 179 25.06 -1.72 2.44
N SER A 180 24.34 -2.58 3.14
CA SER A 180 24.72 -3.05 4.46
C SER A 180 24.42 -4.52 4.65
N ASP A 181 25.21 -5.15 5.49
CA ASP A 181 25.07 -6.50 5.98
C ASP A 181 25.03 -6.50 7.51
N SER A 182 24.00 -7.08 8.10
CA SER A 182 23.76 -7.02 9.55
C SER A 182 24.62 -8.01 10.34
N TYR A 183 25.05 -9.11 9.71
CA TYR A 183 25.97 -10.06 10.30
C TYR A 183 27.43 -9.66 10.10
N GLY A 184 27.76 -9.08 8.95
CA GLY A 184 29.06 -8.50 8.68
C GLY A 184 30.04 -9.45 7.98
N ASP A 185 29.54 -10.37 7.16
CA ASP A 185 30.32 -11.32 6.37
C ASP A 185 29.99 -11.31 4.86
N GLY A 186 29.38 -10.19 4.42
CA GLY A 186 29.03 -9.94 3.03
C GLY A 186 27.70 -10.58 2.63
N TRP A 187 27.34 -10.46 1.36
CA TRP A 187 26.01 -10.82 0.90
C TRP A 187 25.86 -12.25 0.33
N GLN A 188 26.88 -13.10 0.42
CA GLN A 188 26.89 -14.52 0.00
C GLN A 188 26.01 -14.82 -1.22
N GLY A 189 26.25 -14.09 -2.32
CA GLY A 189 25.55 -14.24 -3.59
C GLY A 189 24.23 -13.46 -3.75
N SER A 190 23.73 -12.81 -2.70
CA SER A 190 22.68 -11.82 -2.87
C SER A 190 23.23 -10.62 -3.64
N HIS A 191 22.44 -10.05 -4.56
CA HIS A 191 22.90 -8.93 -5.38
C HIS A 191 21.77 -8.12 -5.98
N ILE A 192 22.06 -6.89 -6.33
CA ILE A 192 21.23 -6.03 -7.16
C ILE A 192 21.70 -6.22 -8.61
N LYS A 193 20.84 -6.75 -9.46
CA LYS A 193 21.06 -6.86 -10.90
C LYS A 193 20.48 -5.61 -11.57
N VAL A 194 21.29 -4.91 -12.35
CA VAL A 194 20.85 -3.77 -13.14
C VAL A 194 21.06 -4.06 -14.61
N THR A 195 20.04 -3.81 -15.43
CA THR A 195 20.14 -3.94 -16.88
C THR A 195 19.80 -2.58 -17.51
N VAL A 196 20.75 -2.04 -18.29
CA VAL A 196 20.59 -0.80 -19.04
C VAL A 196 20.84 -1.11 -20.52
N ASP A 197 19.86 -0.88 -21.38
CA ASP A 197 19.91 -1.16 -22.81
C ASP A 197 20.46 -2.56 -23.15
N GLY A 198 20.04 -3.55 -22.36
CA GLY A 198 20.45 -4.96 -22.50
C GLY A 198 21.80 -5.32 -21.88
N THR A 199 22.58 -4.35 -21.40
CA THR A 199 23.83 -4.62 -20.67
C THR A 199 23.52 -4.80 -19.18
N THR A 200 24.00 -5.92 -18.62
CA THR A 200 23.74 -6.28 -17.21
C THR A 200 24.98 -6.10 -16.35
N THR A 201 24.81 -5.50 -15.19
CA THR A 201 25.81 -5.35 -14.11
C THR A 201 25.24 -5.81 -12.79
N TYR A 202 26.12 -6.19 -11.84
CA TYR A 202 25.73 -6.74 -10.54
C TYR A 202 26.39 -5.96 -9.42
N TYR A 203 25.62 -5.61 -8.38
CA TYR A 203 26.06 -4.83 -7.22
C TYR A 203 25.76 -5.58 -5.95
N GLY A 204 26.71 -5.64 -5.03
CA GLY A 204 26.58 -6.37 -3.79
C GLY A 204 27.79 -6.17 -2.90
N ILE A 205 27.75 -6.69 -1.67
CA ILE A 205 28.89 -6.73 -0.77
C ILE A 205 29.60 -8.07 -0.98
N PRO A 206 30.89 -8.07 -1.40
CA PRO A 206 31.64 -9.30 -1.55
C PRO A 206 31.72 -10.07 -0.24
N SER A 207 31.58 -11.38 -0.29
CA SER A 207 31.79 -12.28 0.85
C SER A 207 33.26 -12.66 1.00
N PRO A 208 33.82 -12.74 2.23
CA PRO A 208 35.19 -13.17 2.45
C PRO A 208 35.43 -14.67 2.24
N TYR A 209 34.38 -15.45 2.02
CA TYR A 209 34.49 -16.91 1.89
C TYR A 209 34.94 -17.33 0.48
N GLU A 210 35.88 -18.29 0.42
CA GLU A 210 36.36 -18.84 -0.85
C GLU A 210 35.24 -19.48 -1.70
N SER A 211 34.22 -20.05 -1.04
CA SER A 211 33.05 -20.62 -1.70
C SER A 211 32.26 -19.61 -2.55
N ASP A 212 32.42 -18.32 -2.26
CA ASP A 212 31.73 -17.22 -2.93
C ASP A 212 32.59 -16.50 -3.99
N ALA A 213 33.82 -16.98 -4.24
CA ALA A 213 34.77 -16.33 -5.15
C ALA A 213 34.16 -16.08 -6.55
N ASP A 214 33.46 -17.07 -7.13
CA ASP A 214 32.80 -16.94 -8.43
C ASP A 214 31.67 -15.94 -8.43
N ARG A 215 30.89 -15.84 -7.33
CA ARG A 215 29.81 -14.87 -7.14
C ARG A 215 30.36 -13.47 -7.01
N ASN A 216 31.42 -13.30 -6.20
CA ASN A 216 32.10 -12.02 -5.99
C ASN A 216 32.73 -11.49 -7.30
N ALA A 217 33.25 -12.39 -8.18
CA ALA A 217 33.84 -12.01 -9.43
C ALA A 217 32.89 -11.37 -10.45
N LEU A 218 31.59 -11.50 -10.23
CA LEU A 218 30.56 -10.87 -11.06
C LEU A 218 30.21 -9.43 -10.58
N LEU A 219 30.60 -9.06 -9.35
CA LEU A 219 30.21 -7.78 -8.76
C LEU A 219 31.04 -6.63 -9.33
N GLU A 220 30.36 -5.52 -9.55
CA GLU A 220 30.99 -4.24 -9.89
C GLU A 220 31.84 -3.70 -8.72
N PRO A 221 32.77 -2.77 -8.98
CA PRO A 221 33.61 -2.19 -7.95
C PRO A 221 32.83 -1.64 -6.76
N PHE A 222 33.26 -2.04 -5.57
CA PHE A 222 32.66 -1.72 -4.29
C PHE A 222 33.66 -0.98 -3.39
N SER A 223 33.18 -0.01 -2.62
CA SER A 223 33.97 0.73 -1.62
C SER A 223 33.36 0.55 -0.24
N GLY A 224 34.02 -0.24 0.61
CA GLY A 224 33.55 -0.55 1.97
C GLY A 224 34.26 -1.75 2.55
N ASN A 225 33.54 -2.48 3.42
CA ASN A 225 33.97 -3.72 4.06
C ASN A 225 32.81 -4.73 4.06
N ASP A 226 33.01 -5.89 4.67
CA ASP A 226 32.01 -6.98 4.69
C ASP A 226 30.68 -6.60 5.36
N SER A 227 30.68 -5.56 6.23
CA SER A 227 29.45 -5.08 6.91
C SER A 227 28.71 -4.00 6.13
N GLY A 228 29.33 -3.39 5.10
CA GLY A 228 28.65 -2.35 4.31
C GLY A 228 29.60 -1.45 3.54
N GLY A 229 28.98 -0.68 2.63
CA GLY A 229 29.67 0.28 1.79
C GLY A 229 28.83 0.74 0.60
N THR A 230 29.52 1.21 -0.43
CA THR A 230 28.84 1.81 -1.60
C THR A 230 29.41 1.30 -2.91
N ALA A 231 28.53 1.23 -3.92
CA ALA A 231 28.88 1.09 -5.32
C ALA A 231 28.15 2.13 -6.15
N LYS A 232 28.61 2.40 -7.36
CA LYS A 232 28.01 3.41 -8.24
C LYS A 232 27.80 2.88 -9.64
N LEU A 233 26.65 3.25 -10.20
CA LEU A 233 26.33 3.07 -11.61
C LEU A 233 26.12 4.44 -12.24
N THR A 234 26.70 4.68 -13.41
CA THR A 234 26.38 5.86 -14.23
C THR A 234 25.56 5.40 -15.43
N ILE A 235 24.34 5.91 -15.54
CA ILE A 235 23.50 5.77 -16.74
C ILE A 235 23.73 7.01 -17.60
N PRO A 236 24.26 6.85 -18.84
CA PRO A 236 24.58 7.98 -19.70
C PRO A 236 23.33 8.57 -20.34
N GLU A 237 23.50 9.79 -20.89
CA GLU A 237 22.49 10.37 -21.78
C GLU A 237 22.22 9.46 -22.98
N GLY A 238 20.94 9.38 -23.38
CA GLY A 238 20.50 8.56 -24.52
C GLY A 238 20.22 7.10 -24.19
N ALA A 239 20.40 6.65 -22.95
CA ALA A 239 19.90 5.36 -22.53
C ALA A 239 18.37 5.29 -22.66
N SER A 240 17.83 4.17 -23.13
CA SER A 240 16.41 3.99 -23.42
C SER A 240 15.69 3.16 -22.37
N THR A 241 16.36 2.11 -21.89
CA THR A 241 15.74 1.18 -20.93
C THR A 241 16.61 0.98 -19.71
N MET A 242 15.97 0.85 -18.55
CA MET A 242 16.64 0.44 -17.32
C MET A 242 15.73 -0.49 -16.51
N SER A 243 16.32 -1.44 -15.82
CA SER A 243 15.61 -2.26 -14.84
C SER A 243 16.53 -2.60 -13.68
N PHE A 244 15.93 -2.69 -12.50
CA PHE A 244 16.59 -3.05 -11.25
C PHE A 244 15.90 -4.27 -10.67
N GLU A 245 16.66 -5.26 -10.24
CA GLU A 245 16.16 -6.53 -9.73
C GLU A 245 16.98 -6.95 -8.51
N TRP A 246 16.32 -7.31 -7.43
CA TRP A 246 16.95 -7.94 -6.28
C TRP A 246 16.93 -9.45 -6.42
N ASN A 247 18.09 -10.06 -6.33
CA ASN A 247 18.26 -11.51 -6.35
C ASN A 247 18.80 -11.97 -5.01
N SER A 248 18.07 -12.87 -4.36
CA SER A 248 18.44 -13.43 -3.07
C SER A 248 19.48 -14.53 -3.26
N GLY A 249 20.57 -14.44 -2.50
CA GLY A 249 21.53 -15.51 -2.28
C GLY A 249 21.24 -16.26 -0.98
N ASP A 250 22.31 -16.66 -0.31
CA ASP A 250 22.24 -17.22 1.03
C ASP A 250 22.02 -16.06 2.04
N TYR A 251 21.25 -16.23 3.10
CA TYR A 251 21.00 -15.24 4.17
C TYR A 251 20.48 -13.85 3.72
N PRO A 252 19.48 -13.76 2.82
CA PRO A 252 18.99 -12.47 2.29
C PRO A 252 18.39 -11.55 3.36
N SER A 253 18.02 -12.07 4.54
CA SER A 253 17.49 -11.29 5.66
C SER A 253 18.55 -10.39 6.34
N GLU A 254 19.83 -10.63 6.10
CA GLU A 254 20.95 -9.84 6.62
C GLU A 254 21.26 -8.65 5.71
N CYS A 255 20.80 -8.71 4.45
CA CYS A 255 21.07 -7.73 3.42
C CYS A 255 20.07 -6.56 3.46
N ALA A 256 20.58 -5.33 3.37
CA ALA A 256 19.76 -4.15 3.17
C ALA A 256 20.48 -3.14 2.25
N TYR A 257 19.68 -2.36 1.50
CA TYR A 257 20.25 -1.31 0.65
C TYR A 257 19.26 -0.19 0.38
N THR A 258 19.81 0.97 0.03
CA THR A 258 19.11 2.09 -0.59
C THR A 258 19.77 2.45 -1.92
N ILE A 259 19.01 3.08 -2.82
CA ILE A 259 19.53 3.63 -4.06
C ILE A 259 19.29 5.13 -4.05
N GLU A 260 20.39 5.91 -4.03
CA GLU A 260 20.37 7.34 -4.21
C GLU A 260 20.59 7.67 -5.68
N TYR A 261 19.79 8.59 -6.20
CA TYR A 261 19.93 9.15 -7.54
C TYR A 261 20.48 10.57 -7.48
N THR A 262 21.36 10.90 -8.42
CA THR A 262 21.87 12.27 -8.62
C THR A 262 22.01 12.50 -10.14
N LYS A 263 21.60 13.67 -10.63
CA LYS A 263 21.79 14.04 -12.05
C LYS A 263 23.27 14.00 -12.44
N LEU A 264 23.57 13.86 -13.72
CA LEU A 264 24.95 13.81 -14.21
C LEU A 264 25.78 15.06 -13.88
N ASP A 265 25.13 16.20 -13.69
CA ASP A 265 25.77 17.46 -13.26
C ASP A 265 26.02 17.54 -11.75
N GLY A 266 25.65 16.51 -10.99
CA GLY A 266 25.80 16.44 -9.54
C GLY A 266 24.66 17.11 -8.73
N THR A 267 23.62 17.59 -9.40
CA THR A 267 22.45 18.21 -8.74
C THR A 267 21.30 17.21 -8.57
N GLY A 268 20.21 17.63 -7.91
CA GLY A 268 18.96 16.86 -7.83
C GLY A 268 19.08 15.53 -7.07
N GLN A 269 19.92 15.48 -6.02
CA GLN A 269 20.05 14.28 -5.20
C GLN A 269 18.73 13.91 -4.52
N GLN A 270 18.31 12.65 -4.67
CA GLN A 270 17.11 12.09 -4.05
C GLN A 270 17.25 10.60 -3.83
N THR A 271 16.52 10.07 -2.84
CA THR A 271 16.40 8.62 -2.62
C THR A 271 15.46 8.03 -3.66
N ALA A 272 15.99 7.23 -4.57
CA ALA A 272 15.22 6.58 -5.63
C ALA A 272 14.60 5.25 -5.17
N PHE A 273 15.19 4.59 -4.17
CA PHE A 273 14.69 3.33 -3.61
C PHE A 273 15.10 3.19 -2.14
N ASN A 274 14.13 2.83 -1.29
CA ASN A 274 14.35 2.52 0.13
C ASN A 274 13.24 1.58 0.61
N GLU A 275 13.57 0.33 0.88
CA GLU A 275 12.68 -0.67 1.49
C GLU A 275 13.39 -1.35 2.67
N SER A 276 12.71 -1.51 3.79
CA SER A 276 13.25 -2.12 5.00
C SER A 276 13.36 -3.65 4.93
N SER A 277 12.65 -4.28 4.00
CA SER A 277 12.69 -5.72 3.76
C SER A 277 12.59 -5.97 2.26
N VAL A 278 13.67 -6.43 1.66
CA VAL A 278 13.77 -6.52 0.20
C VAL A 278 13.35 -7.91 -0.27
N ALA A 279 12.12 -8.03 -0.79
CA ALA A 279 11.67 -9.24 -1.47
C ALA A 279 12.39 -9.42 -2.83
N ALA A 280 12.64 -10.65 -3.26
CA ALA A 280 13.23 -10.93 -4.58
C ALA A 280 12.34 -10.39 -5.72
N GLY A 281 12.97 -10.05 -6.85
CA GLY A 281 12.31 -9.59 -8.06
C GLY A 281 12.57 -8.13 -8.42
N THR A 282 11.84 -7.63 -9.40
CA THR A 282 11.99 -6.27 -9.94
C THR A 282 11.72 -5.21 -8.87
N LYS A 283 12.57 -4.17 -8.87
CA LYS A 283 12.46 -3.00 -8.00
C LYS A 283 12.03 -1.79 -8.80
N VAL A 284 11.04 -1.08 -8.25
CA VAL A 284 10.51 0.14 -8.85
C VAL A 284 11.19 1.33 -8.20
N LEU A 285 11.91 2.11 -9.01
CA LEU A 285 12.51 3.36 -8.54
C LEU A 285 11.51 4.50 -8.63
N SER A 286 11.64 5.48 -7.73
CA SER A 286 10.90 6.74 -7.78
C SER A 286 11.91 7.88 -7.95
N ILE A 287 11.90 8.53 -9.12
CA ILE A 287 12.82 9.62 -9.46
C ILE A 287 11.99 10.78 -10.01
N CYS A 288 11.87 11.86 -9.21
CA CYS A 288 11.16 13.06 -9.61
C CYS A 288 12.13 14.07 -10.26
N GLU A 289 11.91 14.41 -11.51
CA GLU A 289 12.73 15.36 -12.28
C GLU A 289 12.08 16.76 -12.36
#